data_ea4a7e2679ae9c33abba25feaca4effa
#
_entry.id   ea4a7e2679ae9c33abba25feaca4effa
#
_cell.length_a   1.000
_cell.length_b   1.000
_cell.length_c   1.000
_cell.angle_alpha   90.00
_cell.angle_beta   90.00
_cell.angle_gamma   90.00
#
_symmetry.space_group_name_H-M   'P 1'
#
loop_
_entity.id
_entity.type
_entity.pdbx_description
1 polymer ?
#
loop_
_entity_poly.entity_id
_entity_poly.type
_entity_poly.pdbx_seq_one_letter_code
_entity_poly.pdbx_strand_id
1 'polypeptide(L)'
;MSSNIGRLGIIIHKLNKITEMRIKNNIVLFIVWLIICLFNFLTPLSADDYCYMMIVGQEPAQIDTLGDVFTSITYHYTHSTTGRSLVHALIQIFAGILGKTVFCIVNALMFVLFVQLIRKLANIYGKSYLYTIILIAFIWLFIPAFAETTLWLSGSVNYLWATTAALAFIYLINNIEKLSNRYYLYPI
;
A
#
# COMPACT_ATOMS: atom_id res chain seq x y z
N MET A 1 -21.81 -6.96 -46.02
CA MET A 1 -22.50 -6.55 -44.77
C MET A 1 -22.37 -7.60 -43.66
N SER A 2 -22.39 -8.89 -43.95
CA SER A 2 -22.27 -10.03 -42.99
C SER A 2 -20.94 -10.05 -42.21
N SER A 3 -19.80 -9.70 -42.82
CA SER A 3 -18.48 -9.78 -42.18
C SER A 3 -18.28 -8.77 -41.02
N ASN A 4 -18.95 -7.62 -41.07
CA ASN A 4 -18.86 -6.60 -40.03
C ASN A 4 -19.66 -6.96 -38.77
N ILE A 5 -20.77 -7.65 -38.91
CA ILE A 5 -21.61 -8.13 -37.80
C ILE A 5 -20.84 -9.20 -36.99
N GLY A 6 -20.16 -10.13 -37.69
CA GLY A 6 -19.34 -11.14 -37.03
C GLY A 6 -18.14 -10.53 -36.24
N ARG A 7 -17.46 -9.54 -36.80
CA ARG A 7 -16.36 -8.82 -36.11
C ARG A 7 -16.86 -8.08 -34.87
N LEU A 8 -18.02 -7.42 -34.96
CA LEU A 8 -18.63 -6.71 -33.82
C LEU A 8 -18.96 -7.68 -32.67
N GLY A 9 -19.51 -8.85 -32.98
CA GLY A 9 -19.83 -9.91 -31.99
C GLY A 9 -18.56 -10.39 -31.25
N ILE A 10 -17.46 -10.61 -31.96
CA ILE A 10 -16.17 -11.02 -31.38
C ILE A 10 -15.61 -9.92 -30.45
N ILE A 11 -15.70 -8.65 -30.85
CA ILE A 11 -15.22 -7.52 -30.03
C ILE A 11 -16.05 -7.43 -28.73
N ILE A 12 -17.38 -7.50 -28.83
CA ILE A 12 -18.27 -7.45 -27.65
C ILE A 12 -17.96 -8.61 -26.70
N HIS A 13 -17.82 -9.82 -27.21
CA HIS A 13 -17.48 -11.00 -26.39
C HIS A 13 -16.13 -10.80 -25.67
N LYS A 14 -15.10 -10.28 -26.36
CA LYS A 14 -13.80 -10.00 -25.77
C LYS A 14 -13.88 -8.92 -24.68
N LEU A 15 -14.63 -7.85 -24.90
CA LEU A 15 -14.85 -6.79 -23.91
C LEU A 15 -15.56 -7.32 -22.66
N ASN A 16 -16.61 -8.12 -22.83
CA ASN A 16 -17.34 -8.73 -21.72
C ASN A 16 -16.42 -9.64 -20.87
N LYS A 17 -15.58 -10.46 -21.52
CA LYS A 17 -14.62 -11.32 -20.84
C LYS A 17 -13.58 -10.53 -20.04
N ILE A 18 -13.09 -9.41 -20.59
CA ILE A 18 -12.15 -8.51 -19.89
C ILE A 18 -12.82 -7.87 -18.67
N THR A 19 -14.07 -7.41 -18.84
CA THR A 19 -14.83 -6.79 -17.74
C THR A 19 -15.08 -7.80 -16.61
N GLU A 20 -15.50 -9.02 -16.95
CA GLU A 20 -15.71 -10.10 -15.97
C GLU A 20 -14.43 -10.42 -15.18
N MET A 21 -13.30 -10.53 -15.88
CA MET A 21 -12.00 -10.76 -15.22
C MET A 21 -11.61 -9.62 -14.27
N ARG A 22 -11.89 -8.36 -14.65
CA ARG A 22 -11.62 -7.20 -13.78
C ARG A 22 -12.49 -7.25 -12.52
N ILE A 23 -13.78 -7.56 -12.68
CA ILE A 23 -14.69 -7.68 -11.53
C ILE A 23 -14.22 -8.78 -10.58
N LYS A 24 -13.89 -9.98 -11.07
CA LYS A 24 -13.36 -11.07 -10.25
C LYS A 24 -12.07 -10.69 -9.52
N ASN A 25 -11.13 -10.01 -10.19
CA ASN A 25 -9.91 -9.51 -9.57
C ASN A 25 -10.20 -8.49 -8.44
N ASN A 26 -11.13 -7.57 -8.66
CA ASN A 26 -11.50 -6.57 -7.66
C ASN A 26 -12.18 -7.21 -6.45
N ILE A 27 -13.02 -8.23 -6.66
CA ILE A 27 -13.62 -9.01 -5.56
C ILE A 27 -12.52 -9.70 -4.74
N VAL A 28 -11.55 -10.37 -5.38
CA VAL A 28 -10.42 -11.00 -4.68
C VAL A 28 -9.65 -9.97 -3.84
N LEU A 29 -9.32 -8.82 -4.42
CA LEU A 29 -8.60 -7.76 -3.70
C LEU A 29 -9.41 -7.16 -2.55
N PHE A 30 -10.71 -7.02 -2.71
CA PHE A 30 -11.59 -6.58 -1.64
C PHE A 30 -11.65 -7.58 -0.48
N ILE A 31 -11.75 -8.89 -0.79
CA ILE A 31 -11.69 -9.95 0.22
C ILE A 31 -10.34 -9.91 0.96
N VAL A 32 -9.24 -9.75 0.23
CA VAL A 32 -7.90 -9.64 0.82
C VAL A 32 -7.80 -8.41 1.71
N TRP A 33 -8.34 -7.27 1.29
CA TRP A 33 -8.40 -6.07 2.13
C TRP A 33 -9.12 -6.33 3.44
N LEU A 34 -10.29 -7.01 3.41
CA LEU A 34 -11.04 -7.37 4.62
C LEU A 34 -10.23 -8.29 5.54
N ILE A 35 -9.55 -9.31 4.98
CA ILE A 35 -8.73 -10.25 5.75
C ILE A 35 -7.55 -9.53 6.41
N ILE A 36 -6.82 -8.71 5.67
CA ILE A 36 -5.68 -7.95 6.21
C ILE A 36 -6.17 -6.92 7.24
N CYS A 37 -7.31 -6.28 7.01
CA CYS A 37 -7.92 -5.37 7.97
C CYS A 37 -8.23 -6.11 9.30
N LEU A 38 -8.85 -7.28 9.22
CA LEU A 38 -9.12 -8.12 10.38
C LEU A 38 -7.82 -8.51 11.12
N PHE A 39 -6.79 -8.94 10.41
CA PHE A 39 -5.51 -9.30 11.03
C PHE A 39 -4.83 -8.10 11.67
N ASN A 40 -4.88 -6.91 11.07
CA ASN A 40 -4.39 -5.70 11.71
C ASN A 40 -5.13 -5.39 13.01
N PHE A 41 -6.46 -5.58 13.05
CA PHE A 41 -7.24 -5.42 14.30
C PHE A 41 -6.84 -6.40 15.38
N LEU A 42 -6.57 -7.65 15.01
CA LEU A 42 -6.16 -8.70 15.93
C LEU A 42 -4.70 -8.56 16.40
N THR A 43 -3.85 -7.89 15.63
CA THR A 43 -2.45 -7.63 16.00
C THR A 43 -2.41 -6.54 17.07
N PRO A 44 -1.92 -6.79 18.30
CA PRO A 44 -1.84 -5.77 19.33
C PRO A 44 -0.78 -4.70 18.99
N LEU A 45 -0.92 -3.53 19.61
CA LEU A 45 0.20 -2.59 19.71
C LEU A 45 1.28 -3.21 20.58
N SER A 46 2.54 -3.04 20.24
CA SER A 46 3.65 -3.66 20.94
C SER A 46 4.95 -2.85 20.82
N ALA A 47 5.84 -3.08 21.77
CA ALA A 47 7.20 -2.53 21.76
C ALA A 47 7.26 -1.05 21.35
N ASP A 48 7.86 -0.77 20.20
CA ASP A 48 8.12 0.57 19.70
C ASP A 48 6.85 1.40 19.49
N ASP A 49 5.69 0.78 19.25
CA ASP A 49 4.44 1.52 19.04
C ASP A 49 4.13 2.44 20.22
N TYR A 50 4.36 1.96 21.45
CA TYR A 50 4.16 2.76 22.67
C TYR A 50 5.19 3.88 22.80
N CYS A 51 6.43 3.64 22.39
CA CYS A 51 7.46 4.67 22.36
C CYS A 51 7.10 5.78 21.36
N TYR A 52 6.53 5.42 20.21
CA TYR A 52 6.11 6.39 19.20
C TYR A 52 4.85 7.18 19.56
N MET A 53 4.12 6.79 20.60
CA MET A 53 3.02 7.60 21.17
C MET A 53 3.52 8.77 22.02
N MET A 54 4.83 8.82 22.34
CA MET A 54 5.44 9.84 23.20
C MET A 54 6.32 10.77 22.38
N ILE A 55 6.48 12.01 22.86
CA ILE A 55 7.39 12.99 22.27
C ILE A 55 8.82 12.59 22.64
N VAL A 56 9.65 12.32 21.64
CA VAL A 56 11.04 11.92 21.85
C VAL A 56 11.84 13.07 22.46
N GLY A 57 12.60 12.77 23.53
CA GLY A 57 13.51 13.73 24.16
C GLY A 57 12.87 14.70 25.15
N GLN A 58 11.60 14.52 25.48
CA GLN A 58 10.93 15.27 26.53
C GLN A 58 10.49 14.34 27.67
N GLU A 59 10.14 14.91 28.83
CA GLU A 59 9.39 14.22 29.88
C GLU A 59 8.18 13.51 29.23
N PRO A 60 7.67 12.41 29.82
CA PRO A 60 6.64 11.58 29.17
C PRO A 60 5.39 12.39 28.84
N ALA A 61 5.41 13.00 27.66
CA ALA A 61 4.30 13.74 27.06
C ALA A 61 3.81 12.99 25.84
N GLN A 62 2.49 12.81 25.72
CA GLN A 62 1.87 12.13 24.61
C GLN A 62 1.85 13.01 23.36
N ILE A 63 1.81 12.36 22.20
CA ILE A 63 1.64 13.01 20.91
C ILE A 63 0.14 13.14 20.64
N ASP A 64 -0.36 14.37 20.69
CA ASP A 64 -1.77 14.69 20.44
C ASP A 64 -1.97 15.57 19.22
N THR A 65 -0.90 16.28 18.77
CA THR A 65 -0.97 17.23 17.66
C THR A 65 0.14 17.00 16.64
N LEU A 66 -0.03 17.53 15.42
CA LEU A 66 1.04 17.57 14.42
C LEU A 66 2.24 18.39 14.85
N GLY A 67 2.05 19.38 15.73
CA GLY A 67 3.14 20.15 16.34
C GLY A 67 4.03 19.27 17.21
N ASP A 68 3.44 18.35 17.99
CA ASP A 68 4.18 17.39 18.82
C ASP A 68 4.99 16.43 17.95
N VAL A 69 4.40 15.95 16.84
CA VAL A 69 5.11 15.14 15.85
C VAL A 69 6.31 15.89 15.30
N PHE A 70 6.14 17.14 14.90
CA PHE A 70 7.22 17.95 14.36
C PHE A 70 8.34 18.16 15.40
N THR A 71 8.00 18.46 16.64
CA THR A 71 8.94 18.61 17.75
C THR A 71 9.71 17.31 17.98
N SER A 72 9.00 16.19 18.08
CA SER A 72 9.57 14.86 18.30
C SER A 72 10.54 14.47 17.18
N ILE A 73 10.15 14.66 15.90
CA ILE A 73 10.98 14.34 14.74
C ILE A 73 12.22 15.25 14.66
N THR A 74 12.07 16.53 14.97
CA THR A 74 13.21 17.46 14.99
C THR A 74 14.24 17.05 16.04
N TYR A 75 13.79 16.70 17.25
CA TYR A 75 14.66 16.18 18.29
C TYR A 75 15.35 14.87 17.85
N HIS A 76 14.56 13.93 17.33
CA HIS A 76 15.07 12.64 16.86
C HIS A 76 16.11 12.81 15.73
N TYR A 77 15.86 13.70 14.77
CA TYR A 77 16.78 13.98 13.67
C TYR A 77 18.11 14.58 14.15
N THR A 78 18.06 15.44 15.14
CA THR A 78 19.26 16.12 15.66
C THR A 78 20.08 15.28 16.65
N HIS A 79 19.47 14.28 17.31
CA HIS A 79 20.10 13.46 18.35
C HIS A 79 20.26 11.98 18.01
N SER A 80 19.76 11.54 16.87
CA SER A 80 19.83 10.16 16.40
C SER A 80 20.52 10.06 15.05
N THR A 81 21.20 8.94 14.83
CA THR A 81 21.87 8.63 13.55
C THR A 81 20.94 8.01 12.51
N THR A 82 19.66 7.81 12.81
CA THR A 82 18.71 7.15 11.91
C THR A 82 18.06 8.15 10.96
N GLY A 83 18.24 8.00 9.65
CA GLY A 83 17.61 8.83 8.62
C GLY A 83 16.12 8.51 8.37
N ARG A 84 15.39 7.88 9.32
CA ARG A 84 14.01 7.41 9.14
C ARG A 84 12.94 8.44 9.60
N SER A 85 13.25 9.71 9.61
CA SER A 85 12.37 10.76 10.16
C SER A 85 10.96 10.75 9.57
N LEU A 86 10.83 10.57 8.24
CA LEU A 86 9.51 10.50 7.59
C LEU A 86 8.70 9.27 8.06
N VAL A 87 9.35 8.12 8.18
CA VAL A 87 8.71 6.88 8.64
C VAL A 87 8.26 7.03 10.09
N HIS A 88 9.11 7.58 10.96
CA HIS A 88 8.78 7.83 12.36
C HIS A 88 7.62 8.83 12.48
N ALA A 89 7.59 9.89 11.67
CA ALA A 89 6.47 10.83 11.64
C ALA A 89 5.15 10.13 11.32
N LEU A 90 5.14 9.25 10.31
CA LEU A 90 3.95 8.48 9.96
C LEU A 90 3.52 7.54 11.10
N ILE A 91 4.46 6.84 11.74
CA ILE A 91 4.17 5.98 12.89
C ILE A 91 3.52 6.81 14.00
N GLN A 92 4.10 7.96 14.36
CA GLN A 92 3.59 8.85 15.40
C GLN A 92 2.19 9.41 15.09
N ILE A 93 1.92 9.76 13.82
CA ILE A 93 0.60 10.21 13.40
C ILE A 93 -0.44 9.10 13.61
N PHE A 94 -0.13 7.87 13.24
CA PHE A 94 -1.08 6.76 13.40
C PHE A 94 -1.16 6.25 14.84
N ALA A 95 -0.04 6.18 15.56
CA ALA A 95 -0.02 5.71 16.94
C ALA A 95 -0.63 6.73 17.91
N GLY A 96 -0.25 8.01 17.79
CA GLY A 96 -0.68 9.07 18.71
C GLY A 96 -2.00 9.74 18.29
N ILE A 97 -2.12 10.22 17.06
CA ILE A 97 -3.21 11.13 16.66
C ILE A 97 -4.41 10.37 16.09
N LEU A 98 -4.21 9.53 15.06
CA LEU A 98 -5.31 8.90 14.32
C LEU A 98 -5.83 7.61 14.98
N GLY A 99 -4.99 6.96 15.75
CA GLY A 99 -5.30 5.74 16.46
C GLY A 99 -5.26 4.47 15.60
N LYS A 100 -5.21 3.33 16.28
CA LYS A 100 -5.06 2.00 15.69
C LYS A 100 -6.14 1.66 14.65
N THR A 101 -7.39 2.06 14.89
CA THR A 101 -8.51 1.73 13.98
C THR A 101 -8.28 2.29 12.58
N VAL A 102 -7.88 3.57 12.49
CA VAL A 102 -7.59 4.22 11.22
C VAL A 102 -6.38 3.57 10.56
N PHE A 103 -5.34 3.27 11.35
CA PHE A 103 -4.18 2.54 10.87
C PHE A 103 -4.57 1.20 10.24
N CYS A 104 -5.39 0.36 10.88
CA CYS A 104 -5.78 -0.95 10.37
C CYS A 104 -6.41 -0.87 8.97
N ILE A 105 -7.29 0.10 8.75
CA ILE A 105 -7.96 0.31 7.48
C ILE A 105 -6.97 0.76 6.41
N VAL A 106 -6.14 1.76 6.73
CA VAL A 106 -5.16 2.34 5.79
C VAL A 106 -4.05 1.33 5.47
N ASN A 107 -3.56 0.59 6.46
CA ASN A 107 -2.52 -0.42 6.25
C ASN A 107 -3.01 -1.56 5.34
N ALA A 108 -4.26 -1.99 5.50
CA ALA A 108 -4.87 -2.97 4.59
C ALA A 108 -4.99 -2.43 3.15
N LEU A 109 -5.29 -1.14 2.96
CA LEU A 109 -5.25 -0.49 1.64
C LEU A 109 -3.84 -0.44 1.07
N MET A 110 -2.83 -0.15 1.89
CA MET A 110 -1.42 -0.18 1.48
C MET A 110 -0.99 -1.57 1.03
N PHE A 111 -1.43 -2.64 1.71
CA PHE A 111 -1.18 -4.01 1.26
C PHE A 111 -1.83 -4.30 -0.10
N VAL A 112 -3.07 -3.88 -0.32
CA VAL A 112 -3.73 -4.02 -1.64
C VAL A 112 -2.99 -3.24 -2.71
N LEU A 113 -2.54 -2.03 -2.42
CA LEU A 113 -1.73 -1.22 -3.34
C LEU A 113 -0.40 -1.92 -3.68
N PHE A 114 0.28 -2.47 -2.68
CA PHE A 114 1.49 -3.28 -2.84
C PHE A 114 1.26 -4.44 -3.83
N VAL A 115 0.22 -5.24 -3.61
CA VAL A 115 -0.16 -6.34 -4.51
C VAL A 115 -0.46 -5.82 -5.92
N GLN A 116 -1.18 -4.71 -6.05
CA GLN A 116 -1.52 -4.12 -7.35
C GLN A 116 -0.30 -3.63 -8.12
N LEU A 117 0.68 -3.02 -7.44
CA LEU A 117 1.93 -2.57 -8.06
C LEU A 117 2.74 -3.76 -8.58
N ILE A 118 2.87 -4.84 -7.80
CA ILE A 118 3.54 -6.06 -8.25
C ILE A 118 2.82 -6.63 -9.48
N ARG A 119 1.47 -6.71 -9.47
CA ARG A 119 0.68 -7.19 -10.63
C ARG A 119 0.93 -6.36 -11.89
N LYS A 120 1.06 -5.04 -11.75
CA LYS A 120 1.35 -4.15 -12.87
C LYS A 120 2.79 -4.34 -13.39
N LEU A 121 3.78 -4.39 -12.49
CA LEU A 121 5.18 -4.58 -12.84
C LEU A 121 5.44 -5.97 -13.46
N ALA A 122 4.78 -7.01 -12.95
CA ALA A 122 4.88 -8.37 -13.48
C ALA A 122 4.03 -8.62 -14.76
N ASN A 123 3.36 -7.59 -15.31
CA ASN A 123 2.47 -7.70 -16.46
C ASN A 123 1.36 -8.76 -16.33
N ILE A 124 0.92 -9.03 -15.10
CA ILE A 124 -0.23 -9.92 -14.83
C ILE A 124 -1.54 -9.15 -14.58
N TYR A 125 -1.48 -7.82 -14.61
CA TYR A 125 -2.65 -6.97 -14.51
C TYR A 125 -3.60 -7.22 -15.69
N GLY A 126 -4.86 -7.51 -15.40
CA GLY A 126 -5.86 -7.87 -16.44
C GLY A 126 -5.87 -9.33 -16.85
N LYS A 127 -4.96 -10.16 -16.32
CA LYS A 127 -5.02 -11.62 -16.46
C LYS A 127 -6.00 -12.24 -15.46
N SER A 128 -6.16 -13.58 -15.51
CA SER A 128 -7.05 -14.31 -14.61
C SER A 128 -6.80 -13.97 -13.13
N TYR A 129 -7.87 -13.93 -12.35
CA TYR A 129 -7.83 -13.74 -10.90
C TYR A 129 -6.99 -14.80 -10.16
N LEU A 130 -6.80 -15.98 -10.76
CA LEU A 130 -5.94 -17.03 -10.22
C LEU A 130 -4.49 -16.57 -10.05
N TYR A 131 -3.96 -15.76 -10.99
CA TYR A 131 -2.62 -15.17 -10.84
C TYR A 131 -2.55 -14.24 -9.63
N THR A 132 -3.63 -13.54 -9.33
CA THR A 132 -3.70 -12.69 -8.14
C THR A 132 -3.69 -13.51 -6.86
N ILE A 133 -4.44 -14.61 -6.81
CA ILE A 133 -4.46 -15.53 -5.66
C ILE A 133 -3.09 -16.16 -5.46
N ILE A 134 -2.47 -16.67 -6.52
CA ILE A 134 -1.13 -17.27 -6.47
C ILE A 134 -0.11 -16.23 -5.96
N LEU A 135 -0.15 -15.00 -6.48
CA LEU A 135 0.74 -13.94 -6.02
C LEU A 135 0.57 -13.66 -4.51
N ILE A 136 -0.68 -13.56 -4.03
CA ILE A 136 -0.95 -13.32 -2.62
C ILE A 136 -0.46 -14.48 -1.75
N ALA A 137 -0.64 -15.73 -2.21
CA ALA A 137 -0.12 -16.90 -1.53
C ALA A 137 1.41 -16.87 -1.45
N PHE A 138 2.09 -16.48 -2.54
CA PHE A 138 3.55 -16.28 -2.53
C PHE A 138 3.98 -15.19 -1.55
N ILE A 139 3.33 -14.05 -1.57
CA ILE A 139 3.61 -12.96 -0.62
C ILE A 139 3.47 -13.46 0.81
N TRP A 140 2.37 -14.15 1.13
CA TRP A 140 2.12 -14.70 2.45
C TRP A 140 3.19 -15.72 2.92
N LEU A 141 3.60 -16.60 2.02
CA LEU A 141 4.53 -17.70 2.36
C LEU A 141 6.00 -17.25 2.38
N PHE A 142 6.38 -16.27 1.56
CA PHE A 142 7.78 -15.95 1.33
C PHE A 142 8.21 -14.59 1.90
N ILE A 143 7.31 -13.71 2.32
CA ILE A 143 7.73 -12.53 3.08
C ILE A 143 8.17 -13.00 4.47
N PRO A 144 9.46 -12.81 4.82
CA PRO A 144 9.94 -13.19 6.15
C PRO A 144 9.23 -12.34 7.21
N ALA A 145 8.89 -12.97 8.33
CA ALA A 145 8.23 -12.32 9.46
C ALA A 145 7.01 -11.48 9.03
N PHE A 146 6.07 -12.12 8.28
CA PHE A 146 4.93 -11.44 7.65
C PHE A 146 4.13 -10.58 8.65
N ALA A 147 3.90 -11.09 9.87
CA ALA A 147 3.16 -10.35 10.89
C ALA A 147 3.90 -9.06 11.30
N GLU A 148 5.21 -9.14 11.50
CA GLU A 148 6.03 -8.01 11.94
C GLU A 148 6.24 -6.98 10.82
N THR A 149 6.38 -7.42 9.58
CA THR A 149 6.65 -6.53 8.44
C THR A 149 5.40 -5.98 7.77
N THR A 150 4.24 -6.60 8.00
CA THR A 150 3.00 -6.29 7.28
C THR A 150 1.84 -5.87 8.18
N LEU A 151 1.74 -6.42 9.40
CA LEU A 151 0.59 -6.20 10.28
C LEU A 151 0.90 -5.31 11.49
N TRP A 152 2.09 -5.45 12.09
CA TRP A 152 2.52 -4.61 13.20
C TRP A 152 2.68 -3.14 12.76
N LEU A 153 2.17 -2.18 13.53
CA LEU A 153 2.09 -0.77 13.13
C LEU A 153 3.47 -0.22 12.75
N SER A 154 4.42 -0.21 13.67
CA SER A 154 5.77 0.30 13.42
C SER A 154 6.49 -0.47 12.31
N GLY A 155 6.33 -1.80 12.30
CA GLY A 155 6.96 -2.65 11.29
C GLY A 155 6.38 -2.43 9.89
N SER A 156 5.07 -2.36 9.73
CA SER A 156 4.46 -2.19 8.41
C SER A 156 4.78 -0.85 7.77
N VAL A 157 4.84 0.24 8.55
CA VAL A 157 5.26 1.56 8.02
C VAL A 157 6.72 1.53 7.60
N ASN A 158 7.59 0.86 8.36
CA ASN A 158 9.01 0.71 8.02
C ASN A 158 9.25 -0.17 6.79
N TYR A 159 8.49 -1.24 6.61
CA TYR A 159 8.76 -2.25 5.59
C TYR A 159 7.73 -2.25 4.45
N LEU A 160 6.45 -2.51 4.74
CA LEU A 160 5.41 -2.59 3.71
C LEU A 160 5.23 -1.26 2.97
N TRP A 161 5.09 -0.15 3.73
CA TRP A 161 4.84 1.16 3.12
C TRP A 161 6.06 1.66 2.36
N ALA A 162 7.25 1.52 2.93
CA ALA A 162 8.50 1.91 2.26
C ALA A 162 8.71 1.11 0.96
N THR A 163 8.48 -0.21 0.99
CA THR A 163 8.58 -1.07 -0.20
C THR A 163 7.50 -0.70 -1.22
N THR A 164 6.28 -0.41 -0.77
CA THR A 164 5.19 0.03 -1.66
C THR A 164 5.54 1.35 -2.36
N ALA A 165 6.12 2.31 -1.64
CA ALA A 165 6.59 3.56 -2.21
C ALA A 165 7.72 3.35 -3.24
N ALA A 166 8.68 2.47 -2.94
CA ALA A 166 9.74 2.09 -3.88
C ALA A 166 9.18 1.44 -5.16
N LEU A 167 8.23 0.51 -5.04
CA LEU A 167 7.57 -0.10 -6.19
C LEU A 167 6.75 0.91 -7.00
N ALA A 168 6.09 1.86 -6.32
CA ALA A 168 5.37 2.94 -6.99
C ALA A 168 6.33 3.82 -7.80
N PHE A 169 7.49 4.15 -7.25
CA PHE A 169 8.53 4.91 -7.94
C PHE A 169 9.05 4.15 -9.18
N ILE A 170 9.37 2.87 -9.04
CA ILE A 170 9.80 2.02 -10.17
C ILE A 170 8.70 1.98 -11.24
N TYR A 171 7.44 1.81 -10.84
CA TYR A 171 6.31 1.79 -11.78
C TYR A 171 6.16 3.12 -12.52
N LEU A 172 6.35 4.25 -11.85
CA LEU A 172 6.30 5.58 -12.48
C LEU A 172 7.43 5.77 -13.48
N ILE A 173 8.67 5.43 -13.13
CA ILE A 173 9.81 5.51 -14.05
C ILE A 173 9.56 4.66 -15.31
N ASN A 174 9.15 3.42 -15.15
CA ASN A 174 8.88 2.52 -16.27
C ASN A 174 7.75 3.00 -17.21
N ASN A 175 6.94 3.95 -16.76
CA ASN A 175 5.84 4.48 -17.54
C ASN A 175 5.99 5.99 -17.87
N ILE A 176 7.14 6.60 -17.56
CA ILE A 176 7.35 8.06 -17.72
C ILE A 176 7.17 8.50 -19.19
N GLU A 177 7.64 7.72 -20.16
CA GLU A 177 7.47 8.02 -21.58
C GLU A 177 6.00 8.00 -22.01
N LYS A 178 5.22 7.05 -21.49
CA LYS A 178 3.78 6.97 -21.76
C LYS A 178 3.01 8.12 -21.13
N LEU A 179 3.46 8.63 -20.01
CA LEU A 179 2.89 9.80 -19.33
C LEU A 179 3.26 11.08 -20.08
N SER A 180 4.53 11.24 -20.47
CA SER A 180 5.03 12.37 -21.24
C SER A 180 4.25 12.53 -22.56
N ASN A 181 4.11 11.47 -23.34
CA ASN A 181 3.37 11.51 -24.60
C ASN A 181 1.88 11.89 -24.44
N ARG A 182 1.28 11.68 -23.29
CA ARG A 182 -0.09 12.13 -22.99
C ARG A 182 -0.20 13.64 -22.80
N TYR A 183 0.82 14.28 -22.23
CA TYR A 183 0.83 15.74 -22.03
C TYR A 183 1.12 16.51 -23.32
N TYR A 184 1.85 15.91 -24.27
CA TYR A 184 2.10 16.54 -25.58
C TYR A 184 0.92 16.45 -26.55
N LEU A 185 -0.13 15.66 -26.24
CA LEU A 185 -1.34 15.54 -27.07
C LEU A 185 -2.42 16.59 -26.75
N TYR A 186 -2.20 17.49 -25.81
CA TYR A 186 -3.03 18.66 -25.54
C TYR A 186 -2.18 19.92 -25.74
N PRO A 187 -2.08 20.46 -27.00
CA PRO A 187 -1.57 21.82 -27.18
C PRO A 187 -2.56 22.76 -26.50
N ILE A 188 -2.03 23.70 -25.72
CA ILE A 188 -2.73 24.82 -25.11
C ILE A 188 -3.25 25.72 -26.21
#